data_638cae0c605ff1ebe2cd10a4f5ffaf26
#
_entry.id   638cae0c605ff1ebe2cd10a4f5ffaf26
#
_cell.length_a   1.000
_cell.length_b   1.000
_cell.length_c   1.000
_cell.angle_alpha   90.00
_cell.angle_beta   90.00
_cell.angle_gamma   90.00
#
_symmetry.space_group_name_H-M   'P 1'
#
loop_
_entity.id
_entity.type
_entity.pdbx_description
1 polymer ?
#
loop_
_entity_poly.entity_id
_entity_poly.type
_entity_poly.pdbx_seq_one_letter_code
_entity_poly.pdbx_strand_id
1 'polypeptide(L)'
;MYEYKCKIRKVVDGDTVDIDIDLGFGVWLNDERVRIMGIDTPESRTSDKIEKIFGLAAKERVKHLLGENPTLLSKVKGDGNEEMRGKFGRILGDFRTPQGKILTKELMAEGHAVAYNGGNKEAIQPKHLENRQRLVSEGKVDLEGMEVTKPALVQKPIVEAEPVVEEVSTPVKKKKKKKK
;
A
#
# COMPACT_ATOMS: atom_id res chain seq x y z
N MET A 1 -3.00 1.34 18.36
CA MET A 1 -1.89 1.97 17.59
C MET A 1 -0.98 2.64 18.59
N TYR A 2 0.31 2.31 18.58
CA TYR A 2 1.31 2.97 19.41
C TYR A 2 2.11 3.96 18.58
N GLU A 3 2.65 4.98 19.23
CA GLU A 3 3.48 6.01 18.61
C GLU A 3 4.88 5.97 19.23
N TYR A 4 5.88 5.83 18.38
CA TYR A 4 7.27 5.76 18.80
C TYR A 4 8.11 6.80 18.08
N LYS A 5 8.97 7.49 18.79
CA LYS A 5 10.06 8.23 18.15
C LYS A 5 10.99 7.23 17.47
N CYS A 6 11.50 7.58 16.31
CA CYS A 6 12.43 6.69 15.62
C CYS A 6 13.48 7.49 14.83
N LYS A 7 14.57 6.81 14.52
CA LYS A 7 15.62 7.31 13.61
C LYS A 7 15.61 6.49 12.34
N ILE A 8 15.67 7.14 11.21
CA ILE A 8 15.76 6.46 9.91
C ILE A 8 17.19 5.98 9.71
N ARG A 9 17.37 4.68 9.55
CA ARG A 9 18.64 4.08 9.13
C ARG A 9 18.75 4.03 7.62
N LYS A 10 17.71 3.52 6.96
CA LYS A 10 17.71 3.34 5.51
C LYS A 10 16.30 3.27 4.96
N VAL A 11 16.01 4.04 3.94
CA VAL A 11 14.84 3.82 3.09
C VAL A 11 15.20 2.72 2.09
N VAL A 12 14.58 1.55 2.23
CA VAL A 12 14.86 0.37 1.39
C VAL A 12 14.14 0.49 0.07
N ASP A 13 12.83 0.83 0.13
CA ASP A 13 11.95 1.03 -1.00
C ASP A 13 10.88 2.08 -0.66
N GLY A 14 10.04 2.47 -1.60
CA GLY A 14 8.97 3.45 -1.38
C GLY A 14 7.94 3.06 -0.30
N ASP A 15 7.92 1.79 0.09
CA ASP A 15 7.02 1.26 1.12
C ASP A 15 7.71 0.48 2.24
N THR A 16 9.05 0.51 2.28
CA THR A 16 9.84 -0.25 3.25
C THR A 16 11.01 0.58 3.78
N VAL A 17 11.11 0.69 5.11
CA VAL A 17 12.11 1.52 5.80
C VAL A 17 12.73 0.74 6.95
N ASP A 18 14.06 0.81 7.10
CA ASP A 18 14.79 0.30 8.25
C ASP A 18 15.02 1.45 9.24
N ILE A 19 14.70 1.23 10.52
CA ILE A 19 14.69 2.25 11.57
C ILE A 19 15.25 1.73 12.89
N ASP A 20 15.63 2.65 13.76
CA ASP A 20 15.80 2.41 15.19
C ASP A 20 14.63 3.03 15.93
N ILE A 21 14.00 2.29 16.85
CA ILE A 21 12.80 2.68 17.60
C ILE A 21 13.20 3.03 19.02
N ASP A 22 12.82 4.21 19.48
CA ASP A 22 12.99 4.64 20.88
C ASP A 22 11.83 4.12 21.74
N LEU A 23 12.14 3.20 22.66
CA LEU A 23 11.20 2.65 23.60
C LEU A 23 11.14 3.44 24.93
N GLY A 24 11.87 4.53 25.01
CA GLY A 24 12.03 5.30 26.22
C GLY A 24 13.08 4.72 27.19
N PHE A 25 13.36 5.43 28.27
CA PHE A 25 14.35 5.06 29.30
C PHE A 25 15.75 4.73 28.75
N GLY A 26 16.11 5.27 27.57
CA GLY A 26 17.39 4.96 26.90
C GLY A 26 17.42 3.61 26.19
N VAL A 27 16.29 2.91 26.10
CA VAL A 27 16.17 1.60 25.41
C VAL A 27 15.82 1.82 23.96
N TRP A 28 16.60 1.21 23.08
CA TRP A 28 16.38 1.28 21.63
C TRP A 28 16.23 -0.11 21.04
N LEU A 29 15.24 -0.27 20.16
CA LEU A 29 15.10 -1.44 19.31
C LEU A 29 15.73 -1.11 17.96
N ASN A 30 16.89 -1.69 17.69
CA ASN A 30 17.72 -1.32 16.56
C ASN A 30 17.43 -2.19 15.33
N ASP A 31 17.59 -1.58 14.14
CA ASP A 31 17.57 -2.24 12.83
C ASP A 31 16.25 -2.98 12.54
N GLU A 32 15.14 -2.37 12.93
CA GLU A 32 13.81 -2.91 12.66
C GLU A 32 13.32 -2.50 11.29
N ARG A 33 12.81 -3.49 10.54
CA ARG A 33 12.22 -3.24 9.23
C ARG A 33 10.73 -3.01 9.31
N VAL A 34 10.31 -1.84 8.84
CA VAL A 34 8.90 -1.43 8.77
C VAL A 34 8.39 -1.53 7.33
N ARG A 35 7.26 -2.22 7.16
CA ARG A 35 6.45 -2.17 5.93
C ARG A 35 5.35 -1.14 6.13
N ILE A 36 5.36 -0.09 5.32
CA ILE A 36 4.33 0.95 5.34
C ILE A 36 3.02 0.35 4.83
N MET A 37 1.98 0.43 5.66
CA MET A 37 0.70 -0.18 5.38
C MET A 37 -0.22 0.73 4.58
N GLY A 38 -1.18 0.08 3.90
CA GLY A 38 -2.24 0.79 3.16
C GLY A 38 -1.81 1.30 1.80
N ILE A 39 -0.55 1.13 1.42
CA ILE A 39 -0.02 1.55 0.13
C ILE A 39 0.80 0.47 -0.57
N ASP A 40 0.88 0.61 -1.88
CA ASP A 40 1.86 -0.03 -2.76
C ASP A 40 2.58 1.04 -3.57
N THR A 41 3.87 0.85 -3.79
CA THR A 41 4.72 1.73 -4.59
C THR A 41 5.38 0.97 -5.71
N PRO A 42 5.79 1.62 -6.80
CA PRO A 42 6.63 0.98 -7.82
C PRO A 42 7.93 0.44 -7.19
N GLU A 43 8.38 -0.70 -7.70
CA GLU A 43 9.58 -1.37 -7.19
C GLU A 43 10.86 -0.64 -7.65
N SER A 44 11.74 -0.28 -6.70
CA SER A 44 13.02 0.36 -7.05
C SER A 44 14.09 -0.64 -7.51
N ARG A 45 13.88 -1.94 -7.24
CA ARG A 45 14.81 -3.02 -7.56
C ARG A 45 14.16 -4.03 -8.52
N THR A 46 13.78 -3.57 -9.69
CA THR A 46 13.19 -4.36 -10.78
C THR A 46 14.07 -4.31 -12.03
N SER A 47 13.91 -5.27 -12.91
CA SER A 47 14.50 -5.28 -14.25
C SER A 47 13.77 -4.34 -15.22
N ASP A 48 12.53 -3.97 -14.93
CA ASP A 48 11.78 -2.97 -15.70
C ASP A 48 12.36 -1.59 -15.43
N LYS A 49 13.02 -1.02 -16.44
CA LYS A 49 13.70 0.26 -16.36
C LYS A 49 12.75 1.42 -16.05
N ILE A 50 11.54 1.39 -16.64
CA ILE A 50 10.52 2.42 -16.41
C ILE A 50 10.01 2.34 -14.98
N GLU A 51 9.59 1.16 -14.52
CA GLU A 51 9.14 0.98 -13.15
C GLU A 51 10.20 1.39 -12.13
N LYS A 52 11.47 1.03 -12.38
CA LYS A 52 12.61 1.37 -11.53
C LYS A 52 12.76 2.87 -11.33
N ILE A 53 12.57 3.69 -12.36
CA ILE A 53 12.65 5.17 -12.27
C ILE A 53 11.59 5.66 -11.28
N PHE A 54 10.34 5.22 -11.41
CA PHE A 54 9.26 5.61 -10.49
C PHE A 54 9.47 5.05 -9.07
N GLY A 55 10.00 3.85 -8.94
CA GLY A 55 10.37 3.26 -7.64
C GLY A 55 11.47 4.07 -6.94
N LEU A 56 12.49 4.49 -7.65
CA LEU A 56 13.54 5.37 -7.12
C LEU A 56 12.98 6.75 -6.74
N ALA A 57 12.11 7.33 -7.57
CA ALA A 57 11.45 8.60 -7.27
C ALA A 57 10.60 8.50 -5.99
N ALA A 58 9.80 7.45 -5.83
CA ALA A 58 9.03 7.19 -4.62
C ALA A 58 9.94 7.04 -3.39
N LYS A 59 11.02 6.29 -3.50
CA LYS A 59 12.01 6.10 -2.44
C LYS A 59 12.66 7.41 -2.00
N GLU A 60 13.11 8.25 -2.92
CA GLU A 60 13.68 9.56 -2.59
C GLU A 60 12.62 10.48 -1.96
N ARG A 61 11.38 10.41 -2.42
CA ARG A 61 10.30 11.19 -1.82
C ARG A 61 10.01 10.76 -0.38
N VAL A 62 9.97 9.46 -0.09
CA VAL A 62 9.88 8.92 1.29
C VAL A 62 10.99 9.45 2.16
N LYS A 63 12.24 9.37 1.68
CA LYS A 63 13.40 9.86 2.42
C LYS A 63 13.28 11.36 2.75
N HIS A 64 12.84 12.16 1.80
CA HIS A 64 12.64 13.59 1.99
C HIS A 64 11.52 13.89 3.01
N LEU A 65 10.38 13.17 2.94
CA LEU A 65 9.24 13.38 3.84
C LEU A 65 9.52 12.93 5.27
N LEU A 66 10.24 11.84 5.45
CA LEU A 66 10.57 11.31 6.78
C LEU A 66 11.62 12.16 7.51
N GLY A 67 12.58 12.74 6.80
CA GLY A 67 13.68 13.44 7.44
C GLY A 67 14.46 12.54 8.39
N GLU A 68 14.94 13.10 9.49
CA GLU A 68 15.79 12.35 10.44
C GLU A 68 15.01 11.70 11.59
N ASN A 69 13.97 12.37 12.11
CA ASN A 69 13.28 12.01 13.34
C ASN A 69 11.75 11.99 13.17
N PRO A 70 11.19 11.10 12.37
CA PRO A 70 9.75 10.92 12.25
C PRO A 70 9.20 10.16 13.47
N THR A 71 7.86 10.06 13.54
CA THR A 71 7.17 9.19 14.51
C THR A 71 6.62 7.97 13.78
N LEU A 72 7.00 6.77 14.24
CA LEU A 72 6.37 5.53 13.81
C LEU A 72 4.99 5.41 14.43
N LEU A 73 4.00 5.10 13.62
CA LEU A 73 2.62 4.78 14.00
C LEU A 73 2.42 3.27 13.80
N SER A 74 2.72 2.45 14.81
CA SER A 74 2.63 1.00 14.68
C SER A 74 1.17 0.55 14.65
N LYS A 75 0.86 -0.44 13.79
CA LYS A 75 -0.43 -1.10 13.81
C LYS A 75 -0.42 -2.19 14.86
N VAL A 76 -1.48 -2.24 15.67
CA VAL A 76 -1.67 -3.29 16.69
C VAL A 76 -2.67 -4.34 16.20
N LYS A 77 -2.59 -5.54 16.76
CA LYS A 77 -3.59 -6.59 16.58
C LYS A 77 -4.95 -6.16 17.13
N GLY A 78 -6.00 -6.89 16.77
CA GLY A 78 -7.37 -6.54 17.14
C GLY A 78 -7.64 -6.47 18.66
N ASP A 79 -6.86 -7.20 19.46
CA ASP A 79 -6.87 -7.14 20.93
C ASP A 79 -6.13 -5.93 21.54
N GLY A 80 -5.39 -5.20 20.70
CA GLY A 80 -4.65 -4.00 21.09
C GLY A 80 -3.36 -4.23 21.89
N ASN A 81 -2.97 -5.49 22.13
CA ASN A 81 -1.88 -5.84 23.05
C ASN A 81 -0.52 -6.03 22.37
N GLU A 82 -0.49 -6.29 21.06
CA GLU A 82 0.75 -6.50 20.32
C GLU A 82 0.75 -5.75 18.99
N GLU A 83 1.91 -5.27 18.57
CA GLU A 83 2.11 -4.73 17.23
C GLU A 83 1.95 -5.83 16.18
N MET A 84 1.32 -5.48 15.07
CA MET A 84 1.23 -6.39 13.94
C MET A 84 2.58 -6.52 13.25
N ARG A 85 3.01 -7.77 13.09
CA ARG A 85 4.13 -8.11 12.22
C ARG A 85 3.63 -8.80 10.97
N GLY A 86 4.12 -8.36 9.82
CA GLY A 86 3.82 -8.93 8.52
C GLY A 86 4.73 -10.11 8.19
N LYS A 87 4.72 -10.51 6.92
CA LYS A 87 5.65 -11.52 6.42
C LYS A 87 7.09 -11.12 6.72
N PHE A 88 7.92 -12.10 7.05
CA PHE A 88 9.35 -11.93 7.40
C PHE A 88 9.59 -11.06 8.65
N GLY A 89 8.65 -11.03 9.59
CA GLY A 89 8.80 -10.33 10.86
C GLY A 89 8.77 -8.81 10.79
N ARG A 90 8.47 -8.20 9.63
CA ARG A 90 8.42 -6.76 9.46
C ARG A 90 7.33 -6.13 10.33
N ILE A 91 7.65 -5.03 11.00
CA ILE A 91 6.66 -4.21 11.69
C ILE A 91 5.71 -3.61 10.65
N LEU A 92 4.42 -3.59 10.95
CA LEU A 92 3.40 -2.98 10.10
C LEU A 92 2.99 -1.64 10.72
N GLY A 93 3.10 -0.56 9.95
CA GLY A 93 2.78 0.77 10.46
C GLY A 93 2.75 1.83 9.37
N ASP A 94 2.61 3.07 9.81
CA ASP A 94 2.74 4.28 9.00
C ASP A 94 3.67 5.25 9.73
N PHE A 95 3.95 6.39 9.15
CA PHE A 95 4.77 7.41 9.77
C PHE A 95 4.05 8.76 9.83
N ARG A 96 4.26 9.46 10.94
CA ARG A 96 4.02 10.90 11.01
C ARG A 96 5.33 11.62 10.73
N THR A 97 5.32 12.47 9.71
CA THR A 97 6.48 13.29 9.34
C THR A 97 6.79 14.35 10.40
N PRO A 98 8.00 14.94 10.42
CA PRO A 98 8.33 16.05 11.32
C PRO A 98 7.37 17.24 11.19
N GLN A 99 6.71 17.41 10.04
CA GLN A 99 5.70 18.44 9.81
C GLN A 99 4.29 18.05 10.28
N GLY A 100 4.15 16.89 10.94
CA GLY A 100 2.87 16.39 11.47
C GLY A 100 1.96 15.70 10.44
N LYS A 101 2.40 15.52 9.20
CA LYS A 101 1.63 14.88 8.13
C LYS A 101 1.78 13.36 8.17
N ILE A 102 0.79 12.65 7.65
CA ILE A 102 0.82 11.19 7.52
C ILE A 102 1.48 10.81 6.19
N LEU A 103 2.52 10.01 6.24
CA LEU A 103 3.36 9.67 5.08
C LEU A 103 2.56 9.05 3.93
N THR A 104 1.71 8.05 4.23
CA THR A 104 0.90 7.38 3.20
C THR A 104 -0.04 8.34 2.49
N LYS A 105 -0.62 9.30 3.19
CA LYS A 105 -1.49 10.32 2.61
C LYS A 105 -0.74 11.24 1.65
N GLU A 106 0.45 11.71 2.04
CA GLU A 106 1.28 12.55 1.18
C GLU A 106 1.72 11.81 -0.08
N LEU A 107 2.21 10.57 0.05
CA LEU A 107 2.65 9.76 -1.10
C LEU A 107 1.51 9.48 -2.09
N MET A 108 0.31 9.17 -1.61
CA MET A 108 -0.87 8.97 -2.47
C MET A 108 -1.32 10.28 -3.13
N ALA A 109 -1.36 11.38 -2.38
CA ALA A 109 -1.74 12.70 -2.91
C ALA A 109 -0.79 13.16 -4.02
N GLU A 110 0.50 12.88 -3.88
CA GLU A 110 1.52 13.24 -4.86
C GLU A 110 1.65 12.25 -6.04
N GLY A 111 1.03 11.06 -5.95
CA GLY A 111 1.06 10.04 -7.00
C GLY A 111 2.26 9.08 -6.92
N HIS A 112 3.03 9.09 -5.84
CA HIS A 112 4.14 8.16 -5.62
C HIS A 112 3.69 6.79 -5.11
N ALA A 113 2.47 6.68 -4.61
CA ALA A 113 1.87 5.44 -4.12
C ALA A 113 0.41 5.29 -4.54
N VAL A 114 -0.09 4.07 -4.51
CA VAL A 114 -1.52 3.75 -4.65
C VAL A 114 -2.03 3.09 -3.38
N ALA A 115 -3.34 3.25 -3.09
CA ALA A 115 -3.96 2.56 -1.97
C ALA A 115 -3.96 1.04 -2.19
N TYR A 116 -3.47 0.28 -1.19
CA TYR A 116 -3.38 -1.17 -1.26
C TYR A 116 -3.44 -1.80 0.13
N ASN A 117 -4.45 -2.63 0.36
CA ASN A 117 -4.66 -3.32 1.63
C ASN A 117 -4.43 -4.85 1.54
N GLY A 118 -3.66 -5.28 0.56
CA GLY A 118 -3.47 -6.69 0.22
C GLY A 118 -4.41 -7.15 -0.91
N GLY A 119 -4.18 -8.34 -1.42
CA GLY A 119 -4.96 -8.92 -2.52
C GLY A 119 -4.20 -8.95 -3.84
N ASN A 120 -4.92 -8.91 -4.98
CA ASN A 120 -4.32 -8.97 -6.30
C ASN A 120 -3.70 -7.62 -6.71
N LYS A 121 -2.39 -7.61 -6.96
CA LYS A 121 -1.67 -6.41 -7.44
C LYS A 121 -2.09 -5.98 -8.85
N GLU A 122 -2.60 -6.88 -9.68
CA GLU A 122 -3.09 -6.53 -11.02
C GLU A 122 -4.24 -5.51 -10.97
N ALA A 123 -5.06 -5.56 -9.92
CA ALA A 123 -6.19 -4.65 -9.76
C ALA A 123 -5.76 -3.18 -9.55
N ILE A 124 -4.56 -2.94 -9.03
CA ILE A 124 -4.02 -1.60 -8.79
C ILE A 124 -3.09 -1.09 -9.89
N GLN A 125 -2.72 -1.97 -10.84
CA GLN A 125 -1.80 -1.61 -11.93
C GLN A 125 -2.29 -0.42 -12.79
N PRO A 126 -3.59 -0.31 -13.17
CA PRO A 126 -4.07 0.85 -13.90
C PRO A 126 -3.83 2.18 -13.16
N LYS A 127 -3.97 2.17 -11.83
CA LYS A 127 -3.73 3.33 -10.99
C LYS A 127 -2.24 3.74 -10.95
N HIS A 128 -1.35 2.75 -10.91
CA HIS A 128 0.09 3.00 -11.03
C HIS A 128 0.42 3.66 -12.38
N LEU A 129 -0.16 3.19 -13.48
CA LEU A 129 0.06 3.77 -14.80
C LEU A 129 -0.47 5.21 -14.90
N GLU A 130 -1.65 5.48 -14.34
CA GLU A 130 -2.20 6.84 -14.24
C GLU A 130 -1.27 7.78 -13.45
N ASN A 131 -0.78 7.33 -12.29
CA ASN A 131 0.16 8.08 -11.47
C ASN A 131 1.48 8.35 -12.21
N ARG A 132 2.01 7.37 -12.97
CA ARG A 132 3.23 7.55 -13.78
C ARG A 132 3.05 8.68 -14.79
N GLN A 133 1.92 8.68 -15.53
CA GLN A 133 1.61 9.74 -16.49
C GLN A 133 1.54 11.11 -15.81
N ARG A 134 0.88 11.19 -14.64
CA ARG A 134 0.78 12.42 -13.85
C ARG A 134 2.15 12.94 -13.41
N LEU A 135 3.00 12.09 -12.83
CA LEU A 135 4.32 12.47 -12.36
C LEU A 135 5.22 13.01 -13.47
N VAL A 136 5.13 12.43 -14.66
CA VAL A 136 5.85 12.94 -15.84
C VAL A 136 5.27 14.28 -16.32
N SER A 137 3.96 14.39 -16.42
CA SER A 137 3.30 15.64 -16.86
C SER A 137 3.53 16.81 -15.91
N GLU A 138 3.68 16.53 -14.59
CA GLU A 138 4.00 17.52 -13.57
C GLU A 138 5.53 17.82 -13.48
N GLY A 139 6.35 17.18 -14.30
CA GLY A 139 7.80 17.34 -14.30
C GLY A 139 8.51 16.82 -13.04
N LYS A 140 7.85 15.95 -12.26
CA LYS A 140 8.38 15.36 -11.03
C LYS A 140 9.30 14.16 -11.29
N VAL A 141 9.11 13.51 -12.43
CA VAL A 141 9.92 12.38 -12.89
C VAL A 141 10.25 12.56 -14.34
N ASP A 142 11.54 12.49 -14.66
CA ASP A 142 12.06 12.50 -16.03
C ASP A 142 12.33 11.06 -16.48
N LEU A 143 11.93 10.74 -17.67
CA LEU A 143 12.10 9.41 -18.28
C LEU A 143 13.35 9.31 -19.15
N GLU A 144 14.18 10.36 -19.21
CA GLU A 144 15.40 10.36 -20.04
C GLU A 144 15.14 9.91 -21.51
N GLY A 145 13.99 10.30 -22.08
CA GLY A 145 13.59 9.96 -23.43
C GLY A 145 12.85 8.60 -23.58
N MET A 146 12.55 7.91 -22.49
CA MET A 146 11.69 6.71 -22.53
C MET A 146 10.20 7.09 -22.44
N GLU A 147 9.36 6.48 -23.27
CA GLU A 147 7.91 6.70 -23.23
C GLU A 147 7.24 5.85 -22.16
N VAL A 148 6.31 6.44 -21.39
CA VAL A 148 5.39 5.70 -20.52
C VAL A 148 4.42 4.92 -21.40
N THR A 149 4.47 3.60 -21.36
CA THR A 149 3.48 2.77 -22.06
C THR A 149 2.09 3.15 -21.59
N LYS A 150 1.25 3.62 -22.52
CA LYS A 150 -0.17 3.87 -22.25
C LYS A 150 -0.81 2.55 -21.80
N PRO A 151 -1.69 2.56 -20.79
CA PRO A 151 -2.42 1.35 -20.44
C PRO A 151 -3.17 0.88 -21.68
N ALA A 152 -2.95 -0.35 -22.12
CA ALA A 152 -3.80 -0.97 -23.12
C ALA A 152 -5.22 -0.90 -22.55
N LEU A 153 -6.13 -0.23 -23.27
CA LEU A 153 -7.56 -0.24 -22.98
C LEU A 153 -8.00 -1.70 -23.04
N VAL A 154 -8.03 -2.37 -21.90
CA VAL A 154 -8.69 -3.67 -21.78
C VAL A 154 -10.17 -3.38 -21.94
N GLN A 155 -10.64 -3.46 -23.20
CA GLN A 155 -12.05 -3.54 -23.46
C GLN A 155 -12.52 -4.86 -22.83
N LYS A 156 -13.12 -4.75 -21.63
CA LYS A 156 -13.90 -5.87 -21.10
C LYS A 156 -14.99 -6.15 -22.13
N PRO A 157 -15.14 -7.40 -22.62
CA PRO A 157 -16.30 -7.73 -23.41
C PRO A 157 -17.53 -7.40 -22.57
N ILE A 158 -18.44 -6.61 -23.11
CA ILE A 158 -19.76 -6.38 -22.53
C ILE A 158 -20.46 -7.74 -22.61
N VAL A 159 -20.47 -8.46 -21.49
CA VAL A 159 -21.35 -9.62 -21.35
C VAL A 159 -22.74 -9.03 -21.19
N GLU A 160 -23.54 -9.08 -22.26
CA GLU A 160 -24.97 -8.83 -22.19
C GLU A 160 -25.54 -9.74 -21.11
N ALA A 161 -26.13 -9.15 -20.09
CA ALA A 161 -26.84 -9.88 -19.05
C ALA A 161 -28.09 -10.49 -19.69
N GLU A 162 -28.11 -11.81 -19.80
CA GLU A 162 -29.35 -12.53 -20.12
C GLU A 162 -30.42 -12.24 -19.06
N PRO A 163 -31.71 -12.08 -19.46
CA PRO A 163 -32.77 -11.78 -18.50
C PRO A 163 -32.99 -12.97 -17.57
N VAL A 164 -32.88 -12.72 -16.27
CA VAL A 164 -33.21 -13.68 -15.21
C VAL A 164 -34.71 -13.97 -15.28
N VAL A 165 -35.05 -15.16 -15.70
CA VAL A 165 -36.44 -15.69 -15.65
C VAL A 165 -36.70 -16.05 -14.20
N GLU A 166 -37.61 -15.36 -13.52
CA GLU A 166 -38.11 -15.70 -12.20
C GLU A 166 -38.88 -17.03 -12.27
N GLU A 167 -38.28 -18.08 -11.72
CA GLU A 167 -39.06 -19.32 -11.42
C GLU A 167 -39.91 -19.10 -10.18
N VAL A 168 -41.21 -19.07 -10.40
CA VAL A 168 -42.24 -19.05 -9.35
C VAL A 168 -42.25 -20.42 -8.62
N SER A 169 -41.69 -20.45 -7.41
CA SER A 169 -41.73 -21.65 -6.56
C SER A 169 -43.09 -21.81 -5.89
N THR A 170 -43.79 -22.88 -6.25
CA THR A 170 -44.99 -23.34 -5.58
C THR A 170 -44.71 -23.97 -4.20
N PRO A 171 -45.58 -23.80 -3.18
CA PRO A 171 -45.28 -24.25 -1.83
C PRO A 171 -45.50 -25.76 -1.63
N VAL A 172 -44.47 -26.46 -1.17
CA VAL A 172 -44.53 -27.89 -0.81
C VAL A 172 -45.24 -28.07 0.52
N LYS A 173 -46.37 -28.84 0.51
CA LYS A 173 -47.13 -29.23 1.68
C LYS A 173 -46.32 -30.16 2.60
N LYS A 174 -46.14 -29.80 3.88
CA LYS A 174 -45.55 -30.63 4.94
C LYS A 174 -46.52 -31.76 5.32
N LYS A 175 -46.18 -33.02 5.08
CA LYS A 175 -46.84 -34.19 5.66
C LYS A 175 -46.33 -34.42 7.10
N LYS A 176 -47.26 -34.34 8.09
CA LYS A 176 -47.03 -34.79 9.47
C LYS A 176 -46.91 -36.30 9.52
N LYS A 177 -45.76 -36.84 10.01
CA LYS A 177 -45.68 -38.24 10.45
C LYS A 177 -46.09 -38.35 11.92
N LYS A 178 -47.17 -39.13 12.20
CA LYS A 178 -47.53 -39.57 13.54
C LYS A 178 -46.56 -40.66 14.02
N LYS A 179 -46.08 -40.53 15.26
CA LYS A 179 -45.45 -41.63 16.02
C LYS A 179 -46.48 -42.62 16.50
N LYS A 180 -46.14 -43.89 16.41
CA LYS A 180 -46.58 -44.97 17.29
C LYS A 180 -45.32 -45.50 17.97
#